data_30e1e08656a738c5c0bc52b5720fa973
#
_entry.id   30e1e08656a738c5c0bc52b5720fa973
#
_cell.length_a   1.000
_cell.length_b   1.000
_cell.length_c   1.000
_cell.angle_alpha   90.00
_cell.angle_beta   90.00
_cell.angle_gamma   90.00
#
_symmetry.space_group_name_H-M   'P 1'
#
loop_
_entity.id
_entity.type
_entity.pdbx_description
1 polymer ?
#
loop_
_entity_poly.entity_id
_entity_poly.type
_entity_poly.pdbx_seq_one_letter_code
_entity_poly.pdbx_strand_id
1 'polypeptide(L)'
;LYRLVPVMLGLLVTAVVAGPAFAVCQLVADAPYRAPGPDEMRIWRASLQANEVQIRYIGHSTFELETPKGVRIATDYNDSVRPLLPPDVATMNGAHSTHYSISPDPNIEHLLYGWNPKGGPLDHDVTVEDVRIRNIQTNIRGWDGEERRLGNSIFIFEVADMCIAHLGHLHHRLTQEDLVRLGQIDVVFAAIDNSSTLRLDSLMDVLESIGPAMVVPMHFHFSGALQAFVGRAQEAGYDIVRAQTPALIVSRSSLPTRKTAYIMMPGGA
;
A
#
# COMPACT_ATOMS: atom_id res chain seq x y z
N LEU A 1 2.78 78.10 -5.63
CA LEU A 1 1.97 77.11 -6.45
C LEU A 1 2.76 75.80 -6.54
N TYR A 2 2.53 74.86 -5.56
CA TYR A 2 3.04 73.53 -5.64
C TYR A 2 2.00 72.62 -6.25
N ARG A 3 2.33 71.93 -7.33
CA ARG A 3 1.51 70.89 -7.98
C ARG A 3 1.84 69.55 -7.33
N LEU A 4 0.85 68.95 -6.68
CA LEU A 4 0.89 67.57 -6.21
C LEU A 4 0.62 66.63 -7.39
N VAL A 5 1.55 65.69 -7.63
CA VAL A 5 1.42 64.60 -8.60
C VAL A 5 0.94 63.35 -7.82
N PRO A 6 -0.16 62.71 -8.20
CA PRO A 6 -0.62 61.50 -7.53
C PRO A 6 0.24 60.29 -7.98
N VAL A 7 0.85 59.60 -7.05
CA VAL A 7 1.53 58.31 -7.26
C VAL A 7 0.46 57.23 -7.22
N MET A 8 0.13 56.63 -8.37
CA MET A 8 -0.66 55.42 -8.44
C MET A 8 0.15 54.22 -7.98
N LEU A 9 -0.20 53.66 -6.84
CA LEU A 9 0.35 52.41 -6.32
C LEU A 9 -0.40 51.22 -6.97
N GLY A 10 0.20 50.61 -7.99
CA GLY A 10 -0.35 49.41 -8.63
C GLY A 10 -0.20 48.19 -7.73
N LEU A 11 -1.33 47.61 -7.31
CA LEU A 11 -1.37 46.33 -6.60
C LEU A 11 -1.10 45.21 -7.60
N LEU A 12 0.07 44.58 -7.51
CA LEU A 12 0.39 43.37 -8.25
C LEU A 12 -0.27 42.17 -7.52
N VAL A 13 -1.38 41.68 -8.02
CA VAL A 13 -1.99 40.43 -7.56
C VAL A 13 -1.26 39.26 -8.22
N THR A 14 -0.34 38.63 -7.52
CA THR A 14 0.25 37.36 -7.94
C THR A 14 -0.76 36.25 -7.69
N ALA A 15 -1.31 35.68 -8.75
CA ALA A 15 -2.10 34.46 -8.68
C ALA A 15 -1.16 33.28 -8.37
N VAL A 16 -1.26 32.74 -7.17
CA VAL A 16 -0.60 31.47 -6.80
C VAL A 16 -1.42 30.36 -7.47
N VAL A 17 -0.87 29.75 -8.52
CA VAL A 17 -1.39 28.53 -9.10
C VAL A 17 -1.03 27.40 -8.16
N ALA A 18 -2.00 26.85 -7.42
CA ALA A 18 -1.84 25.66 -6.63
C ALA A 18 -1.58 24.47 -7.59
N GLY A 19 -0.39 23.90 -7.56
CA GLY A 19 -0.09 22.64 -8.24
C GLY A 19 -0.80 21.46 -7.55
N PRO A 20 -0.90 20.30 -8.23
CA PRO A 20 -1.51 19.12 -7.64
C PRO A 20 -0.73 18.70 -6.39
N ALA A 21 -1.46 18.53 -5.27
CA ALA A 21 -0.91 17.99 -4.04
C ALA A 21 -0.72 16.47 -4.22
N PHE A 22 0.50 15.99 -4.02
CA PHE A 22 0.76 14.56 -3.95
C PHE A 22 0.59 14.09 -2.51
N ALA A 23 0.02 12.88 -2.33
CA ALA A 23 -0.01 12.24 -1.03
C ALA A 23 1.41 11.97 -0.55
N VAL A 24 1.79 12.56 0.55
CA VAL A 24 3.08 12.32 1.20
C VAL A 24 2.78 11.74 2.57
N CYS A 25 3.01 10.44 2.72
CA CYS A 25 2.85 9.75 4.00
C CYS A 25 3.88 10.22 5.04
N GLN A 26 5.00 10.75 4.55
CA GLN A 26 6.01 11.45 5.34
C GLN A 26 6.15 12.88 4.81
N LEU A 27 6.30 13.83 5.73
CA LEU A 27 6.67 15.20 5.36
C LEU A 27 8.12 15.19 4.86
N VAL A 28 8.31 15.12 3.55
CA VAL A 28 9.61 15.26 2.90
C VAL A 28 9.57 16.56 2.09
N ALA A 29 10.51 17.43 2.35
CA ALA A 29 10.69 18.64 1.54
C ALA A 29 11.29 18.26 0.18
N ASP A 30 10.57 18.63 -0.88
CA ASP A 30 11.00 18.67 -2.28
C ASP A 30 11.38 17.36 -2.99
N ALA A 31 10.39 16.75 -3.69
CA ALA A 31 10.66 15.86 -4.80
C ALA A 31 10.40 16.59 -6.14
N PRO A 32 11.31 16.54 -7.12
CA PRO A 32 11.11 17.20 -8.41
C PRO A 32 10.04 16.49 -9.27
N TYR A 33 9.03 17.24 -9.71
CA TYR A 33 8.00 16.78 -10.64
C TYR A 33 8.59 16.56 -12.04
N ARG A 34 8.28 15.41 -12.65
CA ARG A 34 8.54 15.15 -14.07
C ARG A 34 7.21 15.06 -14.83
N ALA A 35 7.05 15.91 -15.82
CA ALA A 35 5.85 15.95 -16.67
C ALA A 35 5.72 14.70 -17.57
N PRO A 36 4.52 14.19 -17.84
CA PRO A 36 4.29 13.02 -18.69
C PRO A 36 4.57 13.29 -20.18
N GLY A 37 5.08 12.25 -20.88
CA GLY A 37 5.28 12.23 -22.32
C GLY A 37 3.98 11.87 -23.08
N PRO A 38 3.96 12.01 -24.44
CA PRO A 38 2.74 11.89 -25.22
C PRO A 38 2.29 10.43 -25.45
N ASP A 39 0.99 10.27 -25.35
CA ASP A 39 0.04 9.23 -25.81
C ASP A 39 0.55 7.83 -26.20
N GLU A 40 0.29 6.87 -25.32
CA GLU A 40 0.10 5.47 -25.71
C GLU A 40 -1.39 5.10 -25.71
N MET A 41 -1.81 4.39 -26.75
CA MET A 41 -3.18 3.93 -26.97
C MET A 41 -3.68 3.08 -25.78
N ARG A 42 -4.48 3.67 -24.90
CA ARG A 42 -5.16 2.96 -23.80
C ARG A 42 -6.36 2.20 -24.34
N ILE A 43 -6.35 0.88 -24.22
CA ILE A 43 -7.56 0.06 -24.34
C ILE A 43 -8.57 0.59 -23.32
N TRP A 44 -9.80 0.87 -23.77
CA TRP A 44 -10.92 1.35 -22.94
C TRP A 44 -11.16 0.40 -21.75
N ARG A 45 -10.57 0.67 -20.63
CA ARG A 45 -11.04 0.24 -19.31
C ARG A 45 -11.83 1.42 -18.75
N ALA A 46 -12.84 1.16 -17.92
CA ALA A 46 -13.46 2.22 -17.15
C ALA A 46 -12.33 2.93 -16.38
N SER A 47 -11.96 4.12 -16.81
CA SER A 47 -10.81 4.83 -16.25
C SER A 47 -11.13 5.23 -14.82
N LEU A 48 -10.27 4.86 -13.90
CA LEU A 48 -10.30 5.39 -12.53
C LEU A 48 -10.26 6.93 -12.59
N GLN A 49 -10.95 7.58 -11.67
CA GLN A 49 -10.79 9.01 -11.47
C GLN A 49 -9.37 9.31 -10.96
N ALA A 50 -8.90 10.54 -11.14
CA ALA A 50 -7.53 10.91 -10.74
C ALA A 50 -7.22 10.70 -9.24
N ASN A 51 -8.26 10.60 -8.42
CA ASN A 51 -8.17 10.39 -6.98
C ASN A 51 -8.63 8.99 -6.52
N GLU A 52 -8.73 8.03 -7.44
CA GLU A 52 -9.21 6.67 -7.17
C GLU A 52 -8.10 5.64 -7.34
N VAL A 53 -8.11 4.61 -6.52
CA VAL A 53 -7.27 3.40 -6.66
C VAL A 53 -8.19 2.19 -6.67
N GLN A 54 -7.99 1.28 -7.62
CA GLN A 54 -8.65 -0.02 -7.56
C GLN A 54 -7.77 -1.00 -6.78
N ILE A 55 -8.36 -1.68 -5.83
CA ILE A 55 -7.77 -2.75 -5.05
C ILE A 55 -8.51 -4.04 -5.43
N ARG A 56 -7.80 -5.04 -5.93
CA ARG A 56 -8.33 -6.38 -6.22
C ARG A 56 -7.61 -7.41 -5.37
N TYR A 57 -8.37 -8.23 -4.64
CA TYR A 57 -7.81 -9.35 -3.91
C TYR A 57 -7.71 -10.58 -4.81
N ILE A 58 -6.49 -10.96 -5.16
CA ILE A 58 -6.22 -12.16 -5.99
C ILE A 58 -6.29 -13.41 -5.13
N GLY A 59 -5.67 -13.38 -3.95
CA GLY A 59 -5.70 -14.47 -2.98
C GLY A 59 -4.46 -14.51 -2.10
N HIS A 60 -4.53 -15.26 -1.01
CA HIS A 60 -3.50 -15.39 0.01
C HIS A 60 -3.00 -14.03 0.53
N SER A 61 -1.86 -13.52 0.10
CA SER A 61 -1.33 -12.18 0.39
C SER A 61 -1.15 -11.33 -0.87
N THR A 62 -1.65 -11.80 -2.01
CA THR A 62 -1.53 -11.10 -3.28
C THR A 62 -2.74 -10.23 -3.54
N PHE A 63 -2.49 -8.94 -3.67
CA PHE A 63 -3.43 -7.95 -4.19
C PHE A 63 -2.89 -7.37 -5.49
N GLU A 64 -3.79 -6.95 -6.36
CA GLU A 64 -3.47 -6.08 -7.49
C GLU A 64 -4.02 -4.68 -7.18
N LEU A 65 -3.15 -3.68 -7.23
CA LEU A 65 -3.51 -2.27 -7.16
C LEU A 65 -3.45 -1.72 -8.58
N GLU A 66 -4.48 -0.95 -9.01
CA GLU A 66 -4.43 -0.18 -10.25
C GLU A 66 -4.56 1.30 -9.92
N THR A 67 -3.62 2.10 -10.42
CA THR A 67 -3.57 3.55 -10.16
C THR A 67 -4.37 4.33 -11.21
N PRO A 68 -4.67 5.62 -10.99
CA PRO A 68 -5.32 6.48 -11.98
C PRO A 68 -4.64 6.50 -13.35
N LYS A 69 -3.31 6.44 -13.40
CA LYS A 69 -2.57 6.36 -14.66
C LYS A 69 -2.45 4.94 -15.23
N GLY A 70 -3.06 3.96 -14.57
CA GLY A 70 -3.11 2.59 -15.03
C GLY A 70 -1.87 1.76 -14.69
N VAL A 71 -1.03 2.21 -13.74
CA VAL A 71 0.05 1.38 -13.19
C VAL A 71 -0.56 0.24 -12.40
N ARG A 72 -0.19 -0.99 -12.71
CA ARG A 72 -0.63 -2.19 -12.01
C ARG A 72 0.49 -2.72 -11.13
N ILE A 73 0.17 -2.91 -9.86
CA ILE A 73 1.10 -3.35 -8.83
C ILE A 73 0.58 -4.65 -8.23
N ALA A 74 1.37 -5.72 -8.23
CA ALA A 74 1.05 -6.94 -7.53
C ALA A 74 1.87 -7.04 -6.23
N THR A 75 1.17 -7.24 -5.09
CA THR A 75 1.83 -7.48 -3.81
C THR A 75 2.11 -8.96 -3.61
N ASP A 76 3.22 -9.30 -2.94
CA ASP A 76 3.62 -10.69 -2.67
C ASP A 76 3.45 -11.61 -3.89
N TYR A 77 3.90 -11.09 -5.06
CA TYR A 77 3.81 -11.78 -6.35
C TYR A 77 4.54 -13.11 -6.28
N ASN A 78 3.87 -14.19 -6.65
CA ASN A 78 4.39 -15.54 -6.53
C ASN A 78 3.94 -16.44 -7.69
N ASP A 79 4.45 -17.67 -7.76
CA ASP A 79 4.21 -18.56 -8.88
C ASP A 79 2.82 -19.23 -8.87
N SER A 80 2.09 -19.19 -7.75
CA SER A 80 0.82 -19.89 -7.57
C SER A 80 -0.39 -18.96 -7.56
N VAL A 81 -0.24 -17.75 -6.98
CA VAL A 81 -1.30 -16.75 -6.81
C VAL A 81 -0.79 -15.43 -7.38
N ARG A 82 -1.22 -15.10 -8.59
CA ARG A 82 -0.76 -13.91 -9.30
C ARG A 82 -1.83 -13.38 -10.27
N PRO A 83 -1.78 -12.11 -10.66
CA PRO A 83 -2.66 -11.57 -11.71
C PRO A 83 -2.51 -12.33 -13.03
N LEU A 84 -3.58 -12.37 -13.82
CA LEU A 84 -3.58 -13.00 -15.16
C LEU A 84 -2.61 -12.34 -16.15
N LEU A 85 -2.46 -11.02 -16.04
CA LEU A 85 -1.52 -10.26 -16.85
C LEU A 85 -0.34 -9.82 -16.01
N PRO A 86 0.88 -9.77 -16.55
CA PRO A 86 2.03 -9.24 -15.83
C PRO A 86 1.74 -7.82 -15.31
N PRO A 87 1.98 -7.54 -14.02
CA PRO A 87 1.89 -6.18 -13.49
C PRO A 87 3.09 -5.35 -13.95
N ASP A 88 3.02 -4.02 -13.85
CA ASP A 88 4.15 -3.13 -14.09
C ASP A 88 5.16 -3.20 -12.93
N VAL A 89 4.64 -3.40 -11.72
CA VAL A 89 5.42 -3.53 -10.48
C VAL A 89 5.02 -4.79 -9.74
N ALA A 90 5.99 -5.56 -9.26
CA ALA A 90 5.75 -6.67 -8.33
C ALA A 90 6.58 -6.50 -7.07
N THR A 91 5.94 -6.55 -5.90
CA THR A 91 6.64 -6.66 -4.62
C THR A 91 6.66 -8.10 -4.17
N MET A 92 7.70 -8.52 -3.46
CA MET A 92 7.89 -9.87 -2.94
C MET A 92 8.49 -9.84 -1.55
N ASN A 93 8.20 -10.84 -0.73
CA ASN A 93 8.77 -11.02 0.61
C ASN A 93 9.43 -12.38 0.79
N GLY A 94 10.52 -12.43 1.53
CA GLY A 94 11.39 -13.62 1.66
C GLY A 94 10.89 -14.68 2.64
N ALA A 95 9.57 -14.77 2.89
CA ALA A 95 9.00 -15.70 3.87
C ALA A 95 8.94 -17.14 3.33
N HIS A 96 8.02 -17.41 2.42
CA HIS A 96 7.85 -18.71 1.77
C HIS A 96 7.25 -18.52 0.35
N SER A 97 7.14 -19.60 -0.41
CA SER A 97 6.85 -19.58 -1.86
C SER A 97 5.55 -18.89 -2.27
N THR A 98 4.64 -18.58 -1.36
CA THR A 98 3.43 -17.80 -1.65
C THR A 98 3.61 -16.29 -1.43
N HIS A 99 4.85 -15.83 -1.16
CA HIS A 99 5.21 -14.43 -1.02
C HIS A 99 6.26 -13.97 -2.03
N TYR A 100 6.82 -14.89 -2.81
CA TYR A 100 7.77 -14.57 -3.88
C TYR A 100 7.68 -15.57 -5.03
N SER A 101 8.10 -15.13 -6.21
CA SER A 101 8.30 -15.97 -7.39
C SER A 101 9.78 -16.30 -7.53
N ILE A 102 10.08 -17.56 -7.89
CA ILE A 102 11.42 -17.97 -8.31
C ILE A 102 11.63 -17.77 -9.82
N SER A 103 10.54 -17.56 -10.57
CA SER A 103 10.56 -17.31 -12.01
C SER A 103 9.53 -16.21 -12.34
N PRO A 104 9.77 -14.95 -11.93
CA PRO A 104 8.87 -13.86 -12.21
C PRO A 104 8.76 -13.65 -13.73
N ASP A 105 7.57 -13.19 -14.17
CA ASP A 105 7.33 -12.90 -15.58
C ASP A 105 8.34 -11.86 -16.08
N PRO A 106 9.06 -12.11 -17.19
CA PRO A 106 10.09 -11.20 -17.69
C PRO A 106 9.55 -9.85 -18.20
N ASN A 107 8.23 -9.72 -18.38
CA ASN A 107 7.60 -8.45 -18.74
C ASN A 107 7.30 -7.54 -17.54
N ILE A 108 7.57 -7.98 -16.31
CA ILE A 108 7.47 -7.13 -15.13
C ILE A 108 8.67 -6.18 -15.12
N GLU A 109 8.40 -4.88 -15.27
CA GLU A 109 9.45 -3.88 -15.37
C GLU A 109 10.14 -3.62 -14.02
N HIS A 110 9.36 -3.60 -12.92
CA HIS A 110 9.85 -3.28 -11.59
C HIS A 110 9.65 -4.44 -10.61
N LEU A 111 10.73 -5.17 -10.31
CA LEU A 111 10.75 -6.23 -9.28
C LEU A 111 11.34 -5.66 -7.99
N LEU A 112 10.50 -5.49 -6.96
CA LEU A 112 10.88 -4.94 -5.67
C LEU A 112 10.91 -6.07 -4.62
N TYR A 113 12.11 -6.55 -4.33
CA TYR A 113 12.31 -7.56 -3.29
C TYR A 113 12.26 -6.92 -1.91
N GLY A 114 11.48 -7.48 -0.98
CA GLY A 114 11.39 -7.05 0.41
C GLY A 114 12.56 -7.51 1.26
N TRP A 115 13.50 -8.25 0.68
CA TRP A 115 14.76 -8.68 1.29
C TRP A 115 15.89 -8.53 0.29
N ASN A 116 17.11 -8.40 0.79
CA ASN A 116 18.29 -8.38 -0.07
C ASN A 116 18.76 -9.81 -0.32
N PRO A 117 18.69 -10.35 -1.55
CA PRO A 117 19.18 -11.71 -1.86
C PRO A 117 20.67 -11.92 -1.58
N LYS A 118 21.45 -10.82 -1.53
CA LYS A 118 22.89 -10.84 -1.19
C LYS A 118 23.15 -10.64 0.30
N GLY A 119 22.09 -10.49 1.11
CA GLY A 119 22.14 -10.17 2.53
C GLY A 119 22.29 -8.68 2.83
N GLY A 120 21.97 -8.30 4.07
CA GLY A 120 22.04 -6.93 4.55
C GLY A 120 20.78 -6.10 4.25
N PRO A 121 20.81 -4.82 4.58
CA PRO A 121 19.67 -3.92 4.39
C PRO A 121 19.37 -3.65 2.90
N LEU A 122 18.11 -3.37 2.64
CA LEU A 122 17.60 -2.96 1.33
C LEU A 122 16.54 -1.88 1.53
N ASP A 123 16.68 -0.78 0.83
CA ASP A 123 15.77 0.35 0.90
C ASP A 123 15.27 0.67 -0.50
N HIS A 124 13.96 0.73 -0.66
CA HIS A 124 13.28 1.13 -1.88
C HIS A 124 12.62 2.49 -1.66
N ASP A 125 12.81 3.36 -2.63
CA ASP A 125 12.10 4.63 -2.77
C ASP A 125 12.03 4.95 -4.26
N VAL A 126 11.03 4.38 -4.93
CA VAL A 126 10.86 4.47 -6.39
C VAL A 126 9.53 5.10 -6.72
N THR A 127 9.51 5.92 -7.77
CA THR A 127 8.29 6.49 -8.32
C THR A 127 8.07 5.92 -9.71
N VAL A 128 6.90 5.30 -9.89
CA VAL A 128 6.43 4.79 -11.18
C VAL A 128 5.17 5.57 -11.52
N GLU A 129 5.26 6.44 -12.52
CA GLU A 129 4.18 7.33 -12.96
C GLU A 129 3.56 8.16 -11.81
N ASP A 130 2.41 7.72 -11.28
CA ASP A 130 1.61 8.41 -10.25
C ASP A 130 1.65 7.71 -8.87
N VAL A 131 2.53 6.74 -8.69
CA VAL A 131 2.71 6.05 -7.43
C VAL A 131 4.16 6.10 -6.96
N ARG A 132 4.37 6.50 -5.71
CA ARG A 132 5.66 6.31 -5.02
C ARG A 132 5.58 5.07 -4.16
N ILE A 133 6.59 4.20 -4.26
CA ILE A 133 6.68 2.94 -3.55
C ILE A 133 7.93 2.94 -2.70
N ARG A 134 7.77 2.76 -1.40
CA ARG A 134 8.88 2.64 -0.46
C ARG A 134 8.67 1.44 0.47
N ASN A 135 9.71 1.04 1.18
CA ASN A 135 9.62 -0.08 2.11
C ASN A 135 10.21 0.23 3.48
N ILE A 136 9.79 -0.59 4.46
CA ILE A 136 10.43 -0.70 5.77
C ILE A 136 10.75 -2.16 5.97
N GLN A 137 12.05 -2.50 6.03
CA GLN A 137 12.44 -3.88 6.29
C GLN A 137 12.11 -4.29 7.72
N THR A 138 11.53 -5.48 7.83
CA THR A 138 11.20 -6.14 9.09
C THR A 138 11.70 -7.58 9.04
N ASN A 139 11.50 -8.34 10.11
CA ASN A 139 11.97 -9.70 10.21
C ASN A 139 10.84 -10.70 9.87
N ILE A 140 11.21 -11.92 9.56
CA ILE A 140 10.29 -13.06 9.44
C ILE A 140 10.64 -14.14 10.46
N ARG A 141 9.69 -15.02 10.74
CA ARG A 141 9.91 -16.25 11.48
C ARG A 141 10.34 -17.36 10.51
N GLY A 142 11.45 -18.02 10.78
CA GLY A 142 11.88 -19.21 10.04
C GLY A 142 11.04 -20.45 10.37
N TRP A 143 11.18 -21.51 9.58
CA TRP A 143 10.52 -22.80 9.80
C TRP A 143 10.92 -23.47 11.13
N ASP A 144 12.11 -23.19 11.61
CA ASP A 144 12.68 -23.62 12.89
C ASP A 144 12.15 -22.81 14.08
N GLY A 145 11.35 -21.78 13.83
CA GLY A 145 10.83 -20.85 14.82
C GLY A 145 11.78 -19.69 15.14
N GLU A 146 13.01 -19.71 14.61
CA GLU A 146 13.98 -18.65 14.80
C GLU A 146 13.65 -17.40 13.97
N GLU A 147 14.10 -16.25 14.45
CA GLU A 147 13.94 -14.99 13.74
C GLU A 147 14.97 -14.87 12.61
N ARG A 148 14.48 -14.65 11.39
CA ARG A 148 15.32 -14.24 10.25
C ARG A 148 15.19 -12.74 10.04
N ARG A 149 16.28 -12.04 10.26
CA ARG A 149 16.33 -10.58 10.14
C ARG A 149 16.22 -10.14 8.68
N LEU A 150 15.53 -9.02 8.46
CA LEU A 150 15.41 -8.35 7.16
C LEU A 150 14.81 -9.24 6.05
N GLY A 151 14.02 -10.25 6.42
CA GLY A 151 13.39 -11.18 5.47
C GLY A 151 12.04 -10.70 4.94
N ASN A 152 11.47 -9.64 5.52
CA ASN A 152 10.21 -9.04 5.13
C ASN A 152 10.39 -7.54 4.90
N SER A 153 9.50 -6.96 4.11
CA SER A 153 9.28 -5.52 4.04
C SER A 153 7.81 -5.19 4.16
N ILE A 154 7.50 -4.16 4.90
CA ILE A 154 6.25 -3.43 4.75
C ILE A 154 6.42 -2.54 3.53
N PHE A 155 5.65 -2.78 2.48
CA PHE A 155 5.61 -1.91 1.31
C PHE A 155 4.53 -0.86 1.48
N ILE A 156 4.85 0.39 1.17
CA ILE A 156 3.96 1.53 1.25
C ILE A 156 3.80 2.11 -0.15
N PHE A 157 2.55 2.24 -0.59
CA PHE A 157 2.15 2.80 -1.89
C PHE A 157 1.48 4.14 -1.63
N GLU A 158 2.13 5.22 -2.07
CA GLU A 158 1.64 6.58 -1.97
C GLU A 158 1.04 6.98 -3.31
N VAL A 159 -0.28 7.02 -3.41
CA VAL A 159 -1.02 7.20 -4.67
C VAL A 159 -2.39 7.81 -4.43
N ALA A 160 -2.85 8.70 -5.30
CA ALA A 160 -4.19 9.32 -5.26
C ALA A 160 -4.52 9.90 -3.86
N ASP A 161 -3.59 10.64 -3.28
CA ASP A 161 -3.66 11.24 -1.94
C ASP A 161 -3.90 10.23 -0.80
N MET A 162 -3.61 8.96 -1.01
CA MET A 162 -3.71 7.88 -0.01
C MET A 162 -2.39 7.19 0.20
N CYS A 163 -2.24 6.63 1.40
CA CYS A 163 -1.12 5.79 1.80
C CYS A 163 -1.64 4.38 2.11
N ILE A 164 -1.25 3.42 1.29
CA ILE A 164 -1.66 2.03 1.40
C ILE A 164 -0.44 1.21 1.84
N ALA A 165 -0.53 0.47 2.93
CA ALA A 165 0.55 -0.37 3.42
C ALA A 165 0.21 -1.86 3.31
N HIS A 166 1.14 -2.64 2.78
CA HIS A 166 1.09 -4.09 2.79
C HIS A 166 2.12 -4.61 3.81
N LEU A 167 1.63 -5.23 4.89
CA LEU A 167 2.50 -5.66 6.00
C LEU A 167 3.36 -6.89 5.66
N GLY A 168 3.10 -7.54 4.53
CA GLY A 168 3.80 -8.76 4.13
C GLY A 168 3.61 -9.88 5.15
N HIS A 169 4.70 -10.53 5.52
CA HIS A 169 4.75 -11.61 6.50
C HIS A 169 5.27 -11.14 7.86
N LEU A 170 4.80 -9.96 8.32
CA LEU A 170 5.18 -9.38 9.60
C LEU A 170 4.85 -10.32 10.77
N HIS A 171 5.83 -10.59 11.66
CA HIS A 171 5.64 -11.49 12.80
C HIS A 171 5.97 -10.87 14.17
N HIS A 172 6.38 -9.60 14.21
CA HIS A 172 6.71 -8.87 15.44
C HIS A 172 6.01 -7.51 15.49
N ARG A 173 5.90 -6.93 16.68
CA ARG A 173 5.41 -5.56 16.85
C ARG A 173 6.36 -4.57 16.21
N LEU A 174 5.82 -3.46 15.73
CA LEU A 174 6.61 -2.36 15.18
C LEU A 174 7.25 -1.55 16.30
N THR A 175 8.47 -1.11 16.08
CA THR A 175 9.15 -0.17 16.95
C THR A 175 8.64 1.26 16.72
N GLN A 176 8.94 2.18 17.64
CA GLN A 176 8.61 3.59 17.44
C GLN A 176 9.30 4.17 16.19
N GLU A 177 10.51 3.70 15.87
CA GLU A 177 11.23 4.09 14.66
C GLU A 177 10.51 3.60 13.40
N ASP A 178 10.03 2.34 13.40
CA ASP A 178 9.23 1.80 12.29
C ASP A 178 7.96 2.62 12.08
N LEU A 179 7.26 2.98 13.15
CA LEU A 179 6.03 3.79 13.07
C LEU A 179 6.29 5.20 12.54
N VAL A 180 7.41 5.83 12.93
CA VAL A 180 7.82 7.14 12.39
C VAL A 180 8.14 7.02 10.89
N ARG A 181 8.87 5.98 10.49
CA ARG A 181 9.18 5.72 9.09
C ARG A 181 7.94 5.34 8.26
N LEU A 182 7.00 4.64 8.88
CA LEU A 182 5.73 4.27 8.25
C LEU A 182 4.91 5.51 7.90
N GLY A 183 4.83 6.46 8.83
CA GLY A 183 4.00 7.66 8.71
C GLY A 183 2.51 7.35 8.83
N GLN A 184 1.68 8.23 8.30
CA GLN A 184 0.23 8.06 8.32
C GLN A 184 -0.19 7.06 7.23
N ILE A 185 -0.92 6.03 7.61
CA ILE A 185 -1.45 5.01 6.69
C ILE A 185 -2.97 5.03 6.71
N ASP A 186 -3.56 5.00 5.54
CA ASP A 186 -5.02 5.02 5.35
C ASP A 186 -5.61 3.62 5.25
N VAL A 187 -4.93 2.74 4.49
CA VAL A 187 -5.35 1.35 4.24
C VAL A 187 -4.21 0.40 4.57
N VAL A 188 -4.50 -0.66 5.30
CA VAL A 188 -3.52 -1.70 5.66
C VAL A 188 -3.99 -3.07 5.17
N PHE A 189 -3.12 -3.78 4.45
CA PHE A 189 -3.28 -5.21 4.19
C PHE A 189 -2.53 -6.00 5.26
N ALA A 190 -3.24 -6.81 6.04
CA ALA A 190 -2.71 -7.46 7.23
C ALA A 190 -2.94 -8.97 7.23
N ALA A 191 -1.89 -9.75 7.46
CA ALA A 191 -1.97 -11.19 7.63
C ALA A 191 -2.65 -11.55 8.95
N ILE A 192 -3.63 -12.48 8.90
CA ILE A 192 -4.47 -12.85 10.04
C ILE A 192 -4.43 -14.35 10.39
N ASP A 193 -3.44 -15.09 9.90
CA ASP A 193 -3.31 -16.54 10.11
C ASP A 193 -3.10 -16.93 11.57
N ASN A 194 -2.70 -16.01 12.43
CA ASN A 194 -2.50 -16.21 13.88
C ASN A 194 -1.45 -17.29 14.22
N SER A 195 -0.56 -17.59 13.29
CA SER A 195 0.42 -18.68 13.46
C SER A 195 1.81 -18.30 12.94
N SER A 196 1.99 -18.30 11.63
CA SER A 196 3.29 -18.01 10.99
C SER A 196 3.64 -16.52 11.03
N THR A 197 2.61 -15.66 11.00
CA THR A 197 2.73 -14.21 11.16
C THR A 197 2.46 -13.77 12.60
N LEU A 198 2.01 -12.56 12.81
CA LEU A 198 1.61 -12.05 14.13
C LEU A 198 0.45 -12.87 14.71
N ARG A 199 0.52 -13.15 16.03
CA ARG A 199 -0.66 -13.56 16.77
C ARG A 199 -1.68 -12.42 16.77
N LEU A 200 -2.97 -12.76 16.75
CA LEU A 200 -4.05 -11.77 16.61
C LEU A 200 -3.97 -10.64 17.64
N ASP A 201 -3.65 -10.93 18.90
CA ASP A 201 -3.50 -9.89 19.93
C ASP A 201 -2.41 -8.88 19.56
N SER A 202 -1.25 -9.38 19.11
CA SER A 202 -0.15 -8.52 18.68
C SER A 202 -0.46 -7.79 17.38
N LEU A 203 -1.24 -8.40 16.48
CA LEU A 203 -1.72 -7.73 15.28
C LEU A 203 -2.64 -6.57 15.64
N MET A 204 -3.57 -6.76 16.58
CA MET A 204 -4.46 -5.68 17.02
C MET A 204 -3.68 -4.51 17.63
N ASP A 205 -2.61 -4.79 18.41
CA ASP A 205 -1.72 -3.74 18.94
C ASP A 205 -1.00 -2.98 17.81
N VAL A 206 -0.55 -3.67 16.76
CA VAL A 206 0.08 -3.05 15.58
C VAL A 206 -0.93 -2.20 14.82
N LEU A 207 -2.13 -2.70 14.58
CA LEU A 207 -3.20 -1.96 13.89
C LEU A 207 -3.63 -0.72 14.69
N GLU A 208 -3.68 -0.80 16.02
CA GLU A 208 -3.96 0.35 16.89
C GLU A 208 -2.84 1.40 16.79
N SER A 209 -1.58 0.95 16.77
CA SER A 209 -0.42 1.84 16.66
C SER A 209 -0.34 2.55 15.30
N ILE A 210 -0.74 1.90 14.23
CA ILE A 210 -0.80 2.47 12.87
C ILE A 210 -2.02 3.40 12.73
N GLY A 211 -3.18 3.01 13.27
CA GLY A 211 -4.43 3.76 13.24
C GLY A 211 -5.05 3.93 11.85
N PRO A 212 -5.09 2.90 10.97
CA PRO A 212 -5.62 3.06 9.62
C PRO A 212 -7.15 3.23 9.63
N ALA A 213 -7.68 3.93 8.63
CA ALA A 213 -9.12 4.02 8.41
C ALA A 213 -9.71 2.65 7.98
N MET A 214 -8.95 1.89 7.20
CA MET A 214 -9.38 0.60 6.67
C MET A 214 -8.31 -0.48 6.84
N VAL A 215 -8.71 -1.65 7.32
CA VAL A 215 -7.89 -2.87 7.35
C VAL A 215 -8.51 -3.91 6.44
N VAL A 216 -7.72 -4.46 5.52
CA VAL A 216 -8.11 -5.57 4.65
C VAL A 216 -7.33 -6.82 5.09
N PRO A 217 -8.00 -7.83 5.67
CA PRO A 217 -7.33 -9.04 6.12
C PRO A 217 -6.92 -9.91 4.94
N MET A 218 -5.76 -10.54 5.07
CA MET A 218 -5.18 -11.45 4.10
C MET A 218 -4.55 -12.67 4.80
N HIS A 219 -3.94 -13.58 4.03
CA HIS A 219 -3.16 -14.71 4.54
C HIS A 219 -3.98 -15.62 5.48
N PHE A 220 -5.20 -15.98 5.06
CA PHE A 220 -6.06 -16.93 5.78
C PHE A 220 -6.54 -18.01 4.82
N HIS A 221 -6.34 -19.27 5.21
CA HIS A 221 -6.74 -20.45 4.43
C HIS A 221 -8.05 -21.05 4.95
N PHE A 222 -8.41 -20.77 6.20
CA PHE A 222 -9.56 -21.38 6.88
C PHE A 222 -10.50 -20.31 7.42
N SER A 223 -11.78 -20.62 7.39
CA SER A 223 -12.83 -19.75 7.94
C SER A 223 -12.62 -19.40 9.42
N GLY A 224 -11.97 -20.27 10.19
CA GLY A 224 -11.70 -20.06 11.61
C GLY A 224 -10.78 -18.88 11.89
N ALA A 225 -9.71 -18.69 11.10
CA ALA A 225 -8.81 -17.54 11.26
C ALA A 225 -9.54 -16.23 10.99
N LEU A 226 -10.35 -16.18 9.92
CA LEU A 226 -11.15 -15.02 9.59
C LEU A 226 -12.20 -14.72 10.68
N GLN A 227 -12.88 -15.74 11.21
CA GLN A 227 -13.86 -15.58 12.29
C GLN A 227 -13.21 -15.03 13.56
N ALA A 228 -12.04 -15.57 13.93
CA ALA A 228 -11.28 -15.11 15.08
C ALA A 228 -10.86 -13.64 14.92
N PHE A 229 -10.34 -13.26 13.74
CA PHE A 229 -9.99 -11.87 13.43
C PHE A 229 -11.23 -10.96 13.51
N VAL A 230 -12.36 -11.35 12.91
CA VAL A 230 -13.59 -10.55 12.94
C VAL A 230 -14.04 -10.32 14.38
N GLY A 231 -14.03 -11.36 15.24
CA GLY A 231 -14.37 -11.23 16.66
C GLY A 231 -13.47 -10.20 17.36
N ARG A 232 -12.14 -10.31 17.18
CA ARG A 232 -11.16 -9.37 17.78
C ARG A 232 -11.30 -7.95 17.24
N ALA A 233 -11.55 -7.81 15.94
CA ALA A 233 -11.77 -6.50 15.33
C ALA A 233 -13.03 -5.82 15.89
N GLN A 234 -14.13 -6.57 16.07
CA GLN A 234 -15.35 -6.06 16.68
C GLN A 234 -15.12 -5.63 18.14
N GLU A 235 -14.45 -6.45 18.95
CA GLU A 235 -14.05 -6.12 20.31
C GLU A 235 -13.21 -4.83 20.38
N ALA A 236 -12.33 -4.63 19.39
CA ALA A 236 -11.51 -3.42 19.24
C ALA A 236 -12.28 -2.23 18.62
N GLY A 237 -13.59 -2.38 18.32
CA GLY A 237 -14.47 -1.31 17.83
C GLY A 237 -14.37 -1.05 16.33
N TYR A 238 -13.92 -2.02 15.54
CA TYR A 238 -13.98 -1.93 14.08
C TYR A 238 -15.39 -2.24 13.57
N ASP A 239 -15.86 -1.48 12.60
CA ASP A 239 -17.00 -1.86 11.78
C ASP A 239 -16.57 -2.97 10.82
N ILE A 240 -17.44 -3.94 10.57
CA ILE A 240 -17.14 -5.07 9.69
C ILE A 240 -17.93 -4.91 8.40
N VAL A 241 -17.25 -4.74 7.29
CA VAL A 241 -17.83 -4.72 5.95
C VAL A 241 -17.39 -5.97 5.19
N ARG A 242 -18.33 -6.65 4.54
CA ARG A 242 -18.07 -7.80 3.68
C ARG A 242 -18.28 -7.39 2.23
N ALA A 243 -17.22 -7.46 1.44
CA ALA A 243 -17.27 -7.15 0.02
C ALA A 243 -18.18 -8.16 -0.72
N GLN A 244 -18.91 -7.66 -1.72
CA GLN A 244 -19.69 -8.50 -2.63
C GLN A 244 -18.88 -8.91 -3.86
N THR A 245 -17.76 -8.25 -4.11
CA THR A 245 -16.85 -8.47 -5.24
C THR A 245 -15.41 -8.58 -4.76
N PRO A 246 -14.51 -9.21 -5.52
CA PRO A 246 -13.09 -9.26 -5.18
C PRO A 246 -12.36 -7.94 -5.48
N ALA A 247 -13.05 -6.91 -5.93
CA ALA A 247 -12.46 -5.61 -6.25
C ALA A 247 -13.19 -4.47 -5.53
N LEU A 248 -12.43 -3.47 -5.13
CA LEU A 248 -12.87 -2.25 -4.46
C LEU A 248 -12.20 -1.06 -5.13
N ILE A 249 -12.97 -0.02 -5.43
CA ILE A 249 -12.41 1.30 -5.79
C ILE A 249 -12.47 2.18 -4.55
N VAL A 250 -11.33 2.75 -4.17
CA VAL A 250 -11.20 3.63 -3.02
C VAL A 250 -10.59 4.97 -3.41
N SER A 251 -10.99 6.00 -2.69
CA SER A 251 -10.43 7.36 -2.76
C SER A 251 -10.35 7.93 -1.35
N ARG A 252 -9.61 9.00 -1.15
CA ARG A 252 -9.56 9.71 0.13
C ARG A 252 -10.96 10.03 0.67
N SER A 253 -11.89 10.44 -0.20
CA SER A 253 -13.25 10.82 0.17
C SER A 253 -14.18 9.63 0.45
N SER A 254 -13.85 8.43 -0.05
CA SER A 254 -14.63 7.21 0.18
C SER A 254 -14.10 6.35 1.34
N LEU A 255 -12.97 6.73 1.93
CA LEU A 255 -12.46 6.04 3.12
C LEU A 255 -13.48 6.12 4.27
N PRO A 256 -13.65 5.05 5.03
CA PRO A 256 -14.58 5.05 6.15
C PRO A 256 -14.14 6.06 7.22
N THR A 257 -15.10 6.76 7.82
CA THR A 257 -14.88 7.72 8.92
C THR A 257 -14.67 7.03 10.26
N ARG A 258 -15.03 5.75 10.37
CA ARG A 258 -14.77 4.89 11.52
C ARG A 258 -13.84 3.78 11.08
N LYS A 259 -12.95 3.34 11.97
CA LYS A 259 -12.05 2.22 11.66
C LYS A 259 -12.84 0.98 11.22
N THR A 260 -12.50 0.45 10.06
CA THR A 260 -13.28 -0.59 9.39
C THR A 260 -12.39 -1.75 8.98
N ALA A 261 -12.82 -2.97 9.29
CA ALA A 261 -12.27 -4.19 8.70
C ALA A 261 -13.08 -4.55 7.45
N TYR A 262 -12.46 -4.42 6.29
CA TYR A 262 -13.08 -4.65 4.99
C TYR A 262 -12.70 -6.04 4.46
N ILE A 263 -13.63 -6.99 4.58
CA ILE A 263 -13.39 -8.39 4.26
C ILE A 263 -13.64 -8.63 2.77
N MET A 264 -12.57 -8.84 2.01
CA MET A 264 -12.62 -9.23 0.60
C MET A 264 -12.49 -10.75 0.46
N MET A 265 -13.13 -11.31 -0.55
CA MET A 265 -12.94 -12.70 -0.93
C MET A 265 -12.10 -12.76 -2.21
N PRO A 266 -11.22 -13.78 -2.36
CA PRO A 266 -10.39 -13.89 -3.55
C PRO A 266 -11.23 -13.99 -4.83
N GLY A 267 -10.83 -13.28 -5.87
CA GLY A 267 -11.50 -13.32 -7.17
C GLY A 267 -11.09 -14.49 -8.05
N GLY A 268 -10.10 -15.25 -7.64
CA GLY A 268 -9.40 -16.21 -8.50
C GLY A 268 -8.54 -15.49 -9.55
N ALA A 269 -7.51 -16.17 -10.01
CA ALA A 269 -6.71 -15.74 -11.15
C ALA A 269 -7.43 -16.06 -12.46
#